data_d9e31b39a63a3da5bc3f480186688207
#
_entry.id   d9e31b39a63a3da5bc3f480186688207
#
_cell.length_a   1.000
_cell.length_b   1.000
_cell.length_c   1.000
_cell.angle_alpha   90.00
_cell.angle_beta   90.00
_cell.angle_gamma   90.00
#
_symmetry.space_group_name_H-M   'P 1'
#
loop_
_entity.id
_entity.type
_entity.pdbx_description
1 polymer ?
#
loop_
_entity_poly.entity_id
_entity_poly.type
_entity_poly.pdbx_seq_one_letter_code
_entity_poly.pdbx_strand_id
1 'polypeptide(L)' 'MNKKKTLAESIAIQKVRLDKVNEKLKDQNLSNEQKGTLESEKRIANEEIMKLETAK' A
#
# COMPACT_ATOMS: atom_id res chain seq x y z
N MET A 1 -11.91 14.42 -18.07
CA MET A 1 -10.63 14.91 -18.10
C MET A 1 -9.66 14.13 -17.33
N ASN A 2 -8.76 13.54 -18.01
CA ASN A 2 -7.80 12.68 -17.36
C ASN A 2 -6.53 13.42 -17.12
N LYS A 3 -6.21 13.59 -15.87
CA LYS A 3 -4.93 14.10 -15.50
C LYS A 3 -4.09 12.95 -15.03
N LYS A 4 -2.92 12.86 -15.57
CA LYS A 4 -1.99 11.87 -15.07
C LYS A 4 -1.53 12.28 -13.68
N LYS A 5 -1.55 11.34 -12.78
CA LYS A 5 -1.04 11.60 -11.46
C LYS A 5 0.46 11.76 -11.52
N THR A 6 0.96 12.71 -10.76
CA THR A 6 2.40 12.85 -10.65
C THR A 6 2.95 11.65 -9.88
N LEU A 7 4.26 11.46 -10.01
CA LEU A 7 4.92 10.40 -9.28
C LEU A 7 4.70 10.56 -7.78
N ALA A 8 4.81 11.79 -7.30
CA ALA A 8 4.64 12.07 -5.88
C ALA A 8 3.22 11.71 -5.42
N GLU A 9 2.22 12.01 -6.24
CA GLU A 9 0.85 11.67 -5.90
C GLU A 9 0.64 10.17 -5.85
N SER A 10 1.22 9.45 -6.81
CA SER A 10 1.09 8.01 -6.83
C SER A 10 1.74 7.38 -5.59
N ILE A 11 2.90 7.87 -5.22
CA ILE A 11 3.58 7.38 -4.03
C ILE A 11 2.75 7.67 -2.78
N ALA A 12 2.18 8.86 -2.70
CA ALA A 12 1.36 9.25 -1.56
C ALA A 12 0.15 8.32 -1.41
N ILE A 13 -0.50 7.99 -2.53
CA ILE A 13 -1.65 7.09 -2.51
C ILE A 13 -1.24 5.72 -1.97
N GLN A 14 -0.11 5.20 -2.42
CA GLN A 14 0.34 3.89 -1.97
C GLN A 14 0.71 3.93 -0.49
N LYS A 15 1.30 5.02 -0.02
CA LYS A 15 1.64 5.14 1.39
C LYS A 15 0.39 5.18 2.26
N VAL A 16 -0.67 5.84 1.78
CA VAL A 16 -1.93 5.86 2.51
C VAL A 16 -2.51 4.46 2.60
N ARG A 17 -2.47 3.70 1.51
CA ARG A 17 -2.92 2.32 1.52
C ARG A 17 -2.13 1.49 2.51
N LEU A 18 -0.82 1.68 2.52
CA LEU A 18 0.05 0.95 3.42
C LEU A 18 -0.29 1.28 4.87
N ASP A 19 -0.53 2.54 5.17
CA ASP A 19 -0.92 2.94 6.52
C ASP A 19 -2.22 2.26 6.94
N LYS A 20 -3.19 2.20 6.04
CA LYS A 20 -4.45 1.55 6.37
C LYS A 20 -4.28 0.05 6.60
N VAL A 21 -3.45 -0.58 5.80
CA VAL A 21 -3.16 -2.00 5.97
C VAL A 21 -2.47 -2.22 7.31
N ASN A 22 -1.50 -1.39 7.64
CA ASN A 22 -0.81 -1.51 8.91
C ASN A 22 -1.75 -1.32 10.09
N GLU A 23 -2.70 -0.38 9.98
CA GLU A 23 -3.69 -0.18 11.02
C GLU A 23 -4.54 -1.42 11.22
N LYS A 24 -4.98 -2.02 10.11
CA LYS A 24 -5.79 -3.23 10.19
C LYS A 24 -5.00 -4.40 10.78
N LEU A 25 -3.71 -4.47 10.47
CA LEU A 25 -2.88 -5.55 10.99
C LEU A 25 -2.68 -5.47 12.49
N LYS A 26 -2.94 -4.31 13.10
CA LYS A 26 -2.86 -4.18 14.54
C LYS A 26 -4.04 -4.83 15.25
N ASP A 27 -5.11 -5.15 14.53
CA ASP A 27 -6.29 -5.77 15.10
C ASP A 27 -5.95 -7.20 15.49
N GLN A 28 -6.13 -7.53 16.77
CA GLN A 28 -5.80 -8.85 17.26
C GLN A 28 -6.85 -9.89 16.95
N ASN A 29 -8.00 -9.47 16.43
CA ASN A 29 -9.10 -10.36 16.13
C ASN A 29 -9.09 -10.83 14.68
N LEU A 30 -8.05 -10.52 13.94
CA LEU A 30 -7.96 -10.94 12.55
C LEU A 30 -7.73 -12.45 12.45
N SER A 31 -8.42 -13.07 11.49
CA SER A 31 -8.16 -14.46 11.18
C SER A 31 -6.83 -14.58 10.43
N ASN A 32 -6.32 -15.80 10.35
CA ASN A 32 -5.07 -16.04 9.61
C ASN A 32 -5.23 -15.66 8.14
N GLU A 33 -6.39 -15.93 7.57
CA GLU A 33 -6.64 -15.56 6.17
C GLU A 33 -6.60 -14.06 5.99
N GLN A 34 -7.22 -13.34 6.91
CA GLN A 34 -7.24 -11.88 6.83
C GLN A 34 -5.83 -11.31 6.98
N LYS A 35 -5.07 -11.85 7.92
CA LYS A 35 -3.69 -11.41 8.09
C LYS A 35 -2.88 -11.66 6.83
N GLY A 36 -3.03 -12.84 6.24
CA GLY A 36 -2.31 -13.17 5.01
C GLY A 36 -2.64 -12.22 3.89
N THR A 37 -3.93 -11.91 3.72
CA THR A 37 -4.36 -10.97 2.69
C THR A 37 -3.76 -9.59 2.91
N LEU A 38 -3.81 -9.11 4.16
CA LEU A 38 -3.29 -7.79 4.49
C LEU A 38 -1.78 -7.74 4.30
N GLU A 39 -1.07 -8.79 4.66
CA GLU A 39 0.36 -8.83 4.49
C GLU A 39 0.74 -8.84 3.01
N SER A 40 -0.06 -9.53 2.19
CA SER A 40 0.15 -9.51 0.75
C SER A 40 -0.06 -8.11 0.20
N GLU A 41 -1.12 -7.43 0.65
CA GLU A 41 -1.38 -6.06 0.21
C GLU A 41 -0.26 -5.13 0.64
N LYS A 42 0.24 -5.32 1.85
CA LYS A 42 1.35 -4.53 2.35
C LYS A 42 2.58 -4.70 1.45
N ARG A 43 2.89 -5.93 1.09
CA ARG A 43 4.03 -6.20 0.25
C ARG A 43 3.85 -5.58 -1.13
N ILE A 44 2.66 -5.72 -1.71
CA ILE A 44 2.38 -5.15 -3.03
C ILE A 44 2.52 -3.63 -2.98
N ALA A 45 1.99 -3.00 -1.94
CA ALA A 45 2.09 -1.55 -1.82
C ALA A 45 3.55 -1.11 -1.69
N ASN A 46 4.34 -1.84 -0.90
CA ASN A 46 5.76 -1.53 -0.77
C ASN A 46 6.49 -1.67 -2.09
N GLU A 47 6.17 -2.71 -2.85
CA GLU A 47 6.80 -2.90 -4.15
C GLU A 47 6.44 -1.79 -5.12
N GLU A 48 5.19 -1.37 -5.09
CA GLU A 48 4.75 -0.27 -5.95
C GLU A 48 5.45 1.02 -5.59
N ILE A 49 5.58 1.30 -4.29
CA ILE A 49 6.29 2.50 -3.85
C ILE A 49 7.73 2.45 -4.32
N MET A 50 8.37 1.29 -4.17
CA MET A 50 9.76 1.14 -4.58
C MET A 50 9.93 1.37 -6.07
N LYS A 51 9.02 0.81 -6.88
CA LYS A 51 9.06 1.03 -8.32
C LYS A 51 8.87 2.49 -8.66
N LEU A 52 7.94 3.14 -8.00
CA LEU A 52 7.67 4.55 -8.26
C LEU A 52 8.85 5.43 -7.87
N GLU A 53 9.50 5.09 -6.76
CA GLU A 53 10.64 5.89 -6.30
C GLU A 53 11.86 5.72 -7.19
N THR A 54 11.98 4.58 -7.84
CA THR A 54 13.10 4.36 -8.76
C THR A 54 12.79 4.80 -10.18
N ALA A 55 11.54 5.05 -10.50
CA ALA A 55 11.14 5.49 -11.82
C ALA A 55 11.30 7.00 -11.92
N LYS A 56 12.29 7.43 -12.62
CA LYS A 56 12.52 8.87 -12.79
C LYS A 56 12.56 9.25 -14.25
#